data_7bb60fafac3179f6cd8ed5d604975822
#
_entry.id   7bb60fafac3179f6cd8ed5d604975822
#
_cell.length_a   1.000
_cell.length_b   1.000
_cell.length_c   1.000
_cell.angle_alpha   90.00
_cell.angle_beta   90.00
_cell.angle_gamma   90.00
#
_symmetry.space_group_name_H-M   'P 1'
#
loop_
_entity.id
_entity.type
_entity.pdbx_description
1 polymer ?
#
loop_
_entity_poly.entity_id
_entity_poly.type
_entity_poly.pdbx_seq_one_letter_code
_entity_poly.pdbx_strand_id
1 'polypeptide(L)'
;SLGEYLVNEKHSEYFINYHLIPMVSAIWSMPPYDAKKMPIKFFMKFFQNHGLFNLSKRPQWYTVKNRSRQYVNKVIEKISGEHFKNYKIDKIKRISNFVRIFYGSENEYFDYDKVIIATHADEAKQMIEDKSEEESKILGSFQYKKNLAIIHSDEVVMPQKRFNWSAWNTSISKKNSSVTYWLNLLQNFKINKNI
;
A
#
# COMPACT_ATOMS: atom_id res chain seq x y z
N SER A 1 16.58 -7.52 -12.59
CA SER A 1 15.80 -6.37 -12.04
C SER A 1 15.24 -5.49 -13.16
N LEU A 2 14.30 -4.60 -12.80
CA LEU A 2 13.77 -3.60 -13.74
C LEU A 2 14.90 -2.70 -14.26
N GLY A 3 15.79 -2.23 -13.39
CA GLY A 3 16.89 -1.35 -13.78
C GLY A 3 17.84 -2.00 -14.79
N GLU A 4 18.25 -3.24 -14.57
CA GLU A 4 19.10 -3.99 -15.52
C GLU A 4 18.39 -4.18 -16.87
N TYR A 5 17.10 -4.54 -16.84
CA TYR A 5 16.31 -4.69 -18.07
C TYR A 5 16.31 -3.39 -18.88
N LEU A 6 16.04 -2.26 -18.24
CA LEU A 6 15.97 -0.95 -18.93
C LEU A 6 17.32 -0.54 -19.56
N VAL A 7 18.44 -0.88 -18.92
CA VAL A 7 19.77 -0.65 -19.46
C VAL A 7 20.06 -1.59 -20.63
N ASN A 8 19.78 -2.88 -20.49
CA ASN A 8 20.04 -3.89 -21.52
C ASN A 8 19.22 -3.63 -22.79
N GLU A 9 17.97 -3.19 -22.65
CA GLU A 9 17.10 -2.82 -23.77
C GLU A 9 17.37 -1.41 -24.32
N LYS A 10 18.41 -0.74 -23.83
CA LYS A 10 18.86 0.59 -24.29
C LYS A 10 17.77 1.67 -24.27
N HIS A 11 16.87 1.62 -23.29
CA HIS A 11 15.92 2.69 -23.09
C HIS A 11 16.62 4.01 -22.77
N SER A 12 16.10 5.13 -23.26
CA SER A 12 16.71 6.43 -23.02
C SER A 12 16.71 6.78 -21.52
N GLU A 13 17.77 7.42 -21.06
CA GLU A 13 17.85 7.92 -19.67
C GLU A 13 16.70 8.88 -19.33
N TYR A 14 16.25 9.65 -20.31
CA TYR A 14 15.12 10.55 -20.15
C TYR A 14 13.83 9.78 -19.81
N PHE A 15 13.51 8.72 -20.58
CA PHE A 15 12.36 7.86 -20.32
C PHE A 15 12.47 7.17 -18.96
N ILE A 16 13.64 6.65 -18.62
CA ILE A 16 13.88 5.96 -17.35
C ILE A 16 13.67 6.92 -16.17
N ASN A 17 14.34 8.07 -16.20
CA ASN A 17 14.45 8.94 -15.02
C ASN A 17 13.26 9.91 -14.88
N TYR A 18 12.56 10.26 -15.94
CA TYR A 18 11.46 11.26 -15.91
C TYR A 18 10.08 10.67 -16.17
N HIS A 19 9.97 9.41 -16.58
CA HIS A 19 8.69 8.77 -16.80
C HIS A 19 8.53 7.48 -16.01
N LEU A 20 9.31 6.44 -16.31
CA LEU A 20 9.05 5.11 -15.82
C LEU A 20 9.36 4.94 -14.33
N ILE A 21 10.56 5.28 -13.90
CA ILE A 21 10.96 5.13 -12.48
C ILE A 21 10.13 6.02 -11.55
N PRO A 22 9.82 7.29 -11.89
CA PRO A 22 8.89 8.09 -11.09
C PRO A 22 7.50 7.48 -10.98
N MET A 23 6.96 6.94 -12.07
CA MET A 23 5.66 6.28 -12.05
C MET A 23 5.68 5.03 -11.15
N VAL A 24 6.70 4.18 -11.25
CA VAL A 24 6.89 3.03 -10.37
C VAL A 24 7.01 3.48 -8.91
N SER A 25 7.83 4.49 -8.65
CA SER A 25 8.00 5.07 -7.31
C SER A 25 6.67 5.57 -6.73
N ALA A 26 5.85 6.22 -7.54
CA ALA A 26 4.54 6.73 -7.11
C ALA A 26 3.55 5.59 -6.80
N ILE A 27 3.48 4.56 -7.64
CA ILE A 27 2.56 3.43 -7.47
C ILE A 27 2.85 2.66 -6.18
N TRP A 28 4.12 2.41 -5.88
CA TRP A 28 4.53 1.60 -4.71
C TRP A 28 5.07 2.41 -3.53
N SER A 29 4.98 3.74 -3.59
CA SER A 29 5.48 4.65 -2.54
C SER A 29 6.92 4.32 -2.12
N MET A 30 7.80 4.07 -3.10
CA MET A 30 9.18 3.67 -2.87
C MET A 30 10.18 4.63 -3.52
N PRO A 31 11.41 4.75 -2.97
CA PRO A 31 12.47 5.55 -3.59
C PRO A 31 12.86 5.03 -4.98
N PRO A 32 13.35 5.89 -5.89
CA PRO A 32 13.80 5.50 -7.24
C PRO A 32 14.83 4.36 -7.26
N TYR A 33 15.72 4.33 -6.28
CA TYR A 33 16.71 3.27 -6.14
C TYR A 33 16.08 1.88 -5.92
N ASP A 34 15.05 1.81 -5.07
CA ASP A 34 14.34 0.55 -4.81
C ASP A 34 13.42 0.17 -5.98
N ALA A 35 12.83 1.16 -6.65
CA ALA A 35 12.07 0.93 -7.88
C ALA A 35 12.89 0.22 -8.95
N LYS A 36 14.16 0.59 -9.12
CA LYS A 36 15.10 -0.06 -10.06
C LYS A 36 15.41 -1.52 -9.68
N LYS A 37 15.33 -1.89 -8.41
CA LYS A 37 15.55 -3.27 -7.94
C LYS A 37 14.35 -4.20 -8.12
N MET A 38 13.18 -3.66 -8.43
CA MET A 38 11.96 -4.45 -8.61
C MET A 38 12.16 -5.58 -9.61
N PRO A 39 11.65 -6.80 -9.33
CA PRO A 39 11.68 -7.89 -10.29
C PRO A 39 10.90 -7.52 -11.56
N ILE A 40 11.54 -7.62 -12.73
CA ILE A 40 10.92 -7.25 -14.01
C ILE A 40 9.62 -8.02 -14.29
N LYS A 41 9.56 -9.32 -13.95
CA LYS A 41 8.36 -10.12 -14.12
C LYS A 41 7.16 -9.61 -13.32
N PHE A 42 7.41 -9.16 -12.09
CA PHE A 42 6.38 -8.56 -11.24
C PHE A 42 5.87 -7.25 -11.83
N PHE A 43 6.78 -6.37 -12.24
CA PHE A 43 6.47 -5.11 -12.92
C PHE A 43 5.62 -5.34 -14.16
N MET A 44 6.07 -6.21 -15.08
CA MET A 44 5.37 -6.49 -16.34
C MET A 44 3.96 -7.03 -16.09
N LYS A 45 3.81 -7.98 -15.16
CA LYS A 45 2.51 -8.57 -14.83
C LYS A 45 1.55 -7.55 -14.23
N PHE A 46 2.05 -6.68 -13.36
CA PHE A 46 1.24 -5.61 -12.77
C PHE A 46 0.75 -4.63 -13.86
N PHE A 47 1.66 -4.13 -14.69
CA PHE A 47 1.31 -3.19 -15.75
C PHE A 47 0.33 -3.79 -16.77
N GLN A 48 0.51 -5.05 -17.13
CA GLN A 48 -0.39 -5.78 -18.01
C GLN A 48 -1.79 -5.92 -17.37
N ASN A 49 -1.88 -6.37 -16.13
CA ASN A 49 -3.15 -6.56 -15.42
C ASN A 49 -3.94 -5.25 -15.26
N HIS A 50 -3.25 -4.12 -15.16
CA HIS A 50 -3.86 -2.80 -15.02
C HIS A 50 -4.05 -2.06 -16.35
N GLY A 51 -3.74 -2.70 -17.49
CA GLY A 51 -3.86 -2.10 -18.80
C GLY A 51 -2.97 -0.89 -19.04
N LEU A 52 -1.87 -0.75 -18.27
CA LEU A 52 -0.98 0.41 -18.35
C LEU A 52 -0.11 0.41 -19.61
N PHE A 53 0.02 -0.72 -20.29
CA PHE A 53 0.67 -0.82 -21.61
C PHE A 53 -0.26 -0.46 -22.76
N ASN A 54 -1.56 -0.32 -22.53
CA ASN A 54 -2.51 -0.04 -23.60
C ASN A 54 -2.43 1.43 -24.00
N LEU A 55 -2.19 1.70 -25.27
CA LEU A 55 -2.25 3.05 -25.84
C LEU A 55 -3.69 3.50 -26.08
N SER A 56 -4.58 2.56 -26.37
CA SER A 56 -6.01 2.78 -26.57
C SER A 56 -6.82 1.80 -25.72
N LYS A 57 -8.13 2.04 -25.55
CA LYS A 57 -9.05 1.19 -24.78
C LYS A 57 -8.57 0.95 -23.34
N ARG A 58 -8.02 1.98 -22.71
CA ARG A 58 -7.63 1.92 -21.29
C ARG A 58 -8.87 1.67 -20.42
N PRO A 59 -8.75 0.83 -19.38
CA PRO A 59 -9.85 0.61 -18.46
C PRO A 59 -10.25 1.92 -17.77
N GLN A 60 -11.55 2.15 -17.62
CA GLN A 60 -12.05 3.26 -16.82
C GLN A 60 -11.80 2.96 -15.35
N TRP A 61 -11.15 3.89 -14.67
CA TRP A 61 -10.92 3.78 -13.23
C TRP A 61 -12.14 4.28 -12.47
N TYR A 62 -12.46 3.57 -11.39
CA TYR A 62 -13.55 3.89 -10.49
C TYR A 62 -13.06 3.88 -9.05
N THR A 63 -13.70 4.66 -8.21
CA THR A 63 -13.53 4.61 -6.75
C THR A 63 -14.89 4.49 -6.07
N VAL A 64 -14.89 4.02 -4.83
CA VAL A 64 -16.13 3.90 -4.06
C VAL A 64 -16.67 5.29 -3.73
N LYS A 65 -17.91 5.57 -4.12
CA LYS A 65 -18.59 6.82 -3.78
C LYS A 65 -18.64 6.96 -2.25
N ASN A 66 -18.26 8.13 -1.75
CA ASN A 66 -18.12 8.43 -0.32
C ASN A 66 -17.07 7.57 0.40
N ARG A 67 -16.03 7.13 -0.34
CA ARG A 67 -14.82 6.47 0.17
C ARG A 67 -15.02 5.03 0.65
N SER A 68 -13.88 4.41 0.99
CA SER A 68 -13.81 2.98 1.36
C SER A 68 -14.66 2.61 2.58
N ARG A 69 -14.90 3.54 3.50
CA ARG A 69 -15.74 3.27 4.69
C ARG A 69 -17.12 2.73 4.33
N GLN A 70 -17.65 3.09 3.15
CA GLN A 70 -18.95 2.64 2.70
C GLN A 70 -19.02 1.12 2.53
N TYR A 71 -18.03 0.52 1.84
CA TYR A 71 -18.03 -0.93 1.69
C TYR A 71 -17.64 -1.64 2.99
N VAL A 72 -16.75 -1.06 3.80
CA VAL A 72 -16.38 -1.61 5.10
C VAL A 72 -17.62 -1.72 6.00
N ASN A 73 -18.42 -0.65 6.12
CA ASN A 73 -19.65 -0.68 6.90
C ASN A 73 -20.61 -1.77 6.40
N LYS A 74 -20.81 -1.85 5.07
CA LYS A 74 -21.68 -2.88 4.48
C LYS A 74 -21.17 -4.31 4.70
N VAL A 75 -19.88 -4.53 4.76
CA VAL A 75 -19.30 -5.84 5.10
C VAL A 75 -19.55 -6.15 6.58
N ILE A 76 -19.30 -5.18 7.47
CA ILE A 76 -19.53 -5.33 8.90
C ILE A 76 -20.99 -5.66 9.21
N GLU A 77 -21.96 -4.99 8.56
CA GLU A 77 -23.38 -5.24 8.71
C GLU A 77 -23.80 -6.68 8.35
N LYS A 78 -23.02 -7.37 7.51
CA LYS A 78 -23.28 -8.77 7.09
C LYS A 78 -22.59 -9.80 7.96
N ILE A 79 -21.68 -9.41 8.81
CA ILE A 79 -20.99 -10.32 9.73
C ILE A 79 -21.88 -10.49 10.96
N SER A 80 -22.31 -11.73 11.23
CA SER A 80 -23.18 -12.07 12.34
C SER A 80 -22.47 -12.20 13.70
N GLY A 81 -21.15 -12.15 13.73
CA GLY A 81 -20.34 -12.28 14.95
C GLY A 81 -20.17 -10.97 15.71
N GLU A 82 -19.58 -11.05 16.87
CA GLU A 82 -19.21 -9.90 17.69
C GLU A 82 -18.07 -9.11 17.06
N HIS A 83 -18.08 -7.79 17.28
CA HIS A 83 -17.08 -6.86 16.75
C HIS A 83 -16.36 -6.15 17.90
N PHE A 84 -15.16 -6.55 18.17
CA PHE A 84 -14.31 -5.93 19.18
C PHE A 84 -13.47 -4.81 18.53
N LYS A 85 -13.56 -3.59 19.08
CA LYS A 85 -12.77 -2.44 18.65
C LYS A 85 -11.87 -1.99 19.79
N ASN A 86 -10.72 -1.42 19.43
CA ASN A 86 -9.73 -0.92 20.40
C ASN A 86 -9.11 -2.01 21.29
N TYR A 87 -9.17 -3.26 20.85
CA TYR A 87 -8.46 -4.36 21.48
C TYR A 87 -7.08 -4.47 20.85
N LYS A 88 -6.05 -4.22 21.63
CA LYS A 88 -4.69 -4.50 21.20
C LYS A 88 -4.41 -5.98 21.41
N ILE A 89 -4.18 -6.70 20.33
CA ILE A 89 -3.78 -8.11 20.40
C ILE A 89 -2.27 -8.15 20.70
N ASP A 90 -1.92 -8.79 21.79
CA ASP A 90 -0.53 -8.89 22.22
C ASP A 90 0.10 -10.19 21.75
N LYS A 91 -0.65 -11.30 21.81
CA LYS A 91 -0.12 -12.63 21.53
C LYS A 91 -1.19 -13.58 21.02
N ILE A 92 -0.80 -14.49 20.13
CA ILE A 92 -1.62 -15.57 19.58
C ILE A 92 -0.87 -16.87 19.79
N LYS A 93 -1.54 -17.89 20.33
CA LYS A 93 -0.95 -19.21 20.61
C LYS A 93 -1.89 -20.33 20.18
N ARG A 94 -1.39 -21.33 19.47
CA ARG A 94 -2.11 -22.56 19.17
C ARG A 94 -2.06 -23.50 20.37
N ILE A 95 -3.22 -24.03 20.76
CA ILE A 95 -3.35 -24.94 21.90
C ILE A 95 -4.19 -26.14 21.45
N SER A 96 -3.53 -27.25 21.11
CA SER A 96 -4.20 -28.47 20.63
C SER A 96 -5.31 -28.23 19.62
N ASN A 97 -6.56 -28.07 20.05
CA ASN A 97 -7.74 -27.99 19.19
C ASN A 97 -8.29 -26.58 19.02
N PHE A 98 -7.66 -25.54 19.61
CA PHE A 98 -8.11 -24.15 19.54
C PHE A 98 -6.93 -23.18 19.47
N VAL A 99 -7.24 -21.93 19.19
CA VAL A 99 -6.26 -20.83 19.15
C VAL A 99 -6.65 -19.79 20.19
N ARG A 100 -5.72 -19.45 21.06
CA ARG A 100 -5.88 -18.44 22.10
C ARG A 100 -5.32 -17.10 21.65
N ILE A 101 -6.12 -16.07 21.78
CA ILE A 101 -5.77 -14.68 21.50
C ILE A 101 -5.70 -13.92 22.82
N PHE A 102 -4.52 -13.40 23.17
CA PHE A 102 -4.31 -12.57 24.34
C PHE A 102 -4.40 -11.09 23.97
N TYR A 103 -5.02 -10.30 24.84
CA TYR A 103 -5.19 -8.88 24.65
C TYR A 103 -5.13 -8.12 25.99
N GLY A 104 -4.75 -6.82 25.94
CA GLY A 104 -4.81 -5.86 27.05
C GLY A 104 -3.84 -6.13 28.18
N SER A 105 -4.02 -7.22 28.89
CA SER A 105 -3.09 -7.75 29.89
C SER A 105 -2.85 -9.23 29.63
N GLU A 106 -1.71 -9.76 30.03
CA GLU A 106 -1.33 -11.14 29.76
C GLU A 106 -2.31 -12.21 30.30
N ASN A 107 -3.29 -11.80 31.09
CA ASN A 107 -4.29 -12.69 31.70
C ASN A 107 -5.66 -12.63 30.99
N GLU A 108 -5.86 -11.72 30.06
CA GLU A 108 -7.13 -11.62 29.30
C GLU A 108 -6.98 -12.31 27.96
N TYR A 109 -7.93 -13.19 27.62
CA TYR A 109 -7.86 -13.94 26.37
C TYR A 109 -9.23 -14.37 25.87
N PHE A 110 -9.30 -14.66 24.56
CA PHE A 110 -10.38 -15.39 23.91
C PHE A 110 -9.87 -16.65 23.26
N ASP A 111 -10.66 -17.71 23.28
CA ASP A 111 -10.39 -18.97 22.60
C ASP A 111 -11.31 -19.13 21.40
N TYR A 112 -10.72 -19.53 20.26
CA TYR A 112 -11.42 -19.75 19.00
C TYR A 112 -10.96 -21.04 18.32
N ASP A 113 -11.85 -21.69 17.59
CA ASP A 113 -11.48 -22.89 16.81
C ASP A 113 -10.47 -22.56 15.72
N LYS A 114 -10.60 -21.38 15.09
CA LYS A 114 -9.72 -20.90 14.01
C LYS A 114 -9.56 -19.39 14.07
N VAL A 115 -8.38 -18.92 13.67
CA VAL A 115 -8.05 -17.50 13.62
C VAL A 115 -7.49 -17.15 12.25
N ILE A 116 -7.96 -16.04 11.68
CA ILE A 116 -7.39 -15.41 10.48
C ILE A 116 -6.68 -14.12 10.92
N ILE A 117 -5.38 -14.04 10.71
CA ILE A 117 -4.57 -12.86 11.01
C ILE A 117 -4.49 -12.02 9.75
N ALA A 118 -5.12 -10.85 9.76
CA ALA A 118 -5.19 -9.92 8.62
C ALA A 118 -4.42 -8.61 8.90
N THR A 119 -3.28 -8.72 9.58
CA THR A 119 -2.35 -7.61 9.85
C THR A 119 -1.18 -7.63 8.86
N HIS A 120 -0.23 -6.70 9.00
CA HIS A 120 1.05 -6.82 8.30
C HIS A 120 1.80 -8.08 8.73
N ALA A 121 2.63 -8.63 7.84
CA ALA A 121 3.33 -9.88 8.10
C ALA A 121 4.37 -9.77 9.25
N ASP A 122 4.98 -8.63 9.42
CA ASP A 122 5.89 -8.34 10.54
C ASP A 122 5.15 -8.29 11.88
N GLU A 123 3.95 -7.70 11.93
CA GLU A 123 3.08 -7.71 13.10
C GLU A 123 2.58 -9.14 13.41
N ALA A 124 2.11 -9.87 12.38
CA ALA A 124 1.72 -11.27 12.53
C ALA A 124 2.87 -12.11 13.10
N LYS A 125 4.09 -11.91 12.58
CA LYS A 125 5.29 -12.57 13.08
C LYS A 125 5.56 -12.29 14.56
N GLN A 126 5.30 -11.06 15.01
CA GLN A 126 5.49 -10.69 16.41
C GLN A 126 4.42 -11.34 17.32
N MET A 127 3.16 -11.32 16.88
CA MET A 127 2.05 -11.84 17.69
C MET A 127 2.03 -13.36 17.84
N ILE A 128 2.43 -14.15 16.83
CA ILE A 128 2.42 -15.62 16.91
C ILE A 128 3.54 -16.08 17.85
N GLU A 129 3.17 -16.63 19.01
CA GLU A 129 4.13 -17.11 20.01
C GLU A 129 4.83 -18.39 19.56
N ASP A 130 4.06 -19.38 19.12
CA ASP A 130 4.47 -20.73 18.76
C ASP A 130 4.77 -20.91 17.26
N LYS A 131 5.21 -19.82 16.59
CA LYS A 131 5.55 -19.88 15.17
C LYS A 131 6.70 -20.84 14.87
N SER A 132 6.54 -21.61 13.81
CA SER A 132 7.60 -22.46 13.29
C SER A 132 8.75 -21.66 12.68
N GLU A 133 9.88 -22.30 12.43
CA GLU A 133 11.00 -21.70 11.72
C GLU A 133 10.60 -21.26 10.31
N GLU A 134 9.79 -22.07 9.62
CA GLU A 134 9.28 -21.76 8.29
C GLU A 134 8.34 -20.55 8.30
N GLU A 135 7.38 -20.49 9.22
CA GLU A 135 6.51 -19.32 9.41
C GLU A 135 7.33 -18.06 9.71
N SER A 136 8.31 -18.17 10.60
CA SER A 136 9.21 -17.06 10.94
C SER A 136 10.02 -16.56 9.73
N LYS A 137 10.48 -17.49 8.88
CA LYS A 137 11.22 -17.19 7.64
C LYS A 137 10.32 -16.51 6.61
N ILE A 138 9.14 -17.09 6.36
CA ILE A 138 8.20 -16.57 5.35
C ILE A 138 7.68 -15.19 5.77
N LEU A 139 7.15 -15.04 6.98
CA LEU A 139 6.64 -13.74 7.48
C LEU A 139 7.74 -12.69 7.56
N GLY A 140 8.96 -13.09 7.92
CA GLY A 140 10.12 -12.19 7.95
C GLY A 140 10.67 -11.79 6.59
N SER A 141 10.24 -12.42 5.50
CA SER A 141 10.66 -12.05 4.14
C SER A 141 9.96 -10.79 3.62
N PHE A 142 8.83 -10.41 4.21
CA PHE A 142 8.11 -9.19 3.86
C PHE A 142 8.78 -7.98 4.52
N GLN A 143 9.29 -7.07 3.69
CA GLN A 143 9.98 -5.88 4.15
C GLN A 143 9.04 -4.67 4.14
N TYR A 144 8.86 -4.04 5.29
CA TYR A 144 8.08 -2.82 5.42
C TYR A 144 8.99 -1.61 5.63
N LYS A 145 8.62 -0.48 5.03
CA LYS A 145 9.34 0.79 5.20
C LYS A 145 8.39 1.84 5.74
N LYS A 146 8.89 2.67 6.64
CA LYS A 146 8.13 3.82 7.13
C LYS A 146 8.01 4.86 6.02
N ASN A 147 6.80 5.32 5.77
CA ASN A 147 6.48 6.45 4.91
C ASN A 147 5.89 7.58 5.74
N LEU A 148 6.33 8.81 5.49
CA LEU A 148 5.72 9.99 6.07
C LEU A 148 4.60 10.46 5.15
N ALA A 149 3.37 10.49 5.67
CA ALA A 149 2.22 11.07 4.99
C ALA A 149 1.81 12.35 5.72
N ILE A 150 1.70 13.46 5.00
CA ILE A 150 1.34 14.77 5.53
C ILE A 150 0.08 15.25 4.81
N ILE A 151 -0.96 15.58 5.57
CA ILE A 151 -2.15 16.25 5.03
C ILE A 151 -1.94 17.76 5.19
N HIS A 152 -2.01 18.47 4.08
CA HIS A 152 -1.82 19.93 4.05
C HIS A 152 -2.64 20.58 2.94
N SER A 153 -2.60 21.90 2.89
CA SER A 153 -3.25 22.71 1.84
C SER A 153 -2.27 23.69 1.19
N ASP A 154 -0.99 23.39 1.25
CA ASP A 154 0.04 24.20 0.63
C ASP A 154 0.19 23.82 -0.85
N GLU A 155 -0.08 24.79 -1.74
CA GLU A 155 -0.02 24.60 -3.18
C GLU A 155 1.42 24.68 -3.75
N VAL A 156 2.40 25.10 -2.96
CA VAL A 156 3.81 25.21 -3.38
C VAL A 156 4.38 23.86 -3.83
N VAL A 157 3.89 22.76 -3.28
CA VAL A 157 4.32 21.39 -3.65
C VAL A 157 3.69 20.89 -4.95
N MET A 158 2.74 21.63 -5.52
CA MET A 158 2.07 21.30 -6.77
C MET A 158 2.83 21.84 -7.98
N PRO A 159 2.58 21.32 -9.20
CA PRO A 159 3.16 21.90 -10.41
C PRO A 159 2.81 23.38 -10.54
N GLN A 160 3.78 24.22 -10.96
CA GLN A 160 3.60 25.67 -11.08
C GLN A 160 2.39 26.07 -11.93
N LYS A 161 2.14 25.33 -13.02
CA LYS A 161 1.01 25.59 -13.90
C LYS A 161 -0.17 24.71 -13.49
N ARG A 162 -1.28 25.32 -13.09
CA ARG A 162 -2.47 24.62 -12.59
C ARG A 162 -3.06 23.60 -13.57
N PHE A 163 -2.95 23.84 -14.87
CA PHE A 163 -3.44 22.87 -15.87
C PHE A 163 -2.63 21.56 -15.91
N ASN A 164 -1.44 21.52 -15.29
CA ASN A 164 -0.65 20.30 -15.12
C ASN A 164 -1.03 19.51 -13.85
N TRP A 165 -1.94 20.04 -13.03
CA TRP A 165 -2.35 19.35 -11.81
C TRP A 165 -3.12 18.09 -12.14
N SER A 166 -2.71 16.98 -11.56
CA SER A 166 -3.32 15.68 -11.68
C SER A 166 -3.70 15.16 -10.30
N ALA A 167 -4.48 14.09 -10.24
CA ALA A 167 -4.77 13.41 -8.97
C ALA A 167 -3.48 12.96 -8.25
N TRP A 168 -2.44 12.62 -9.02
CA TRP A 168 -1.11 12.21 -8.53
C TRP A 168 -0.05 13.07 -9.22
N ASN A 169 0.71 13.80 -8.43
CA ASN A 169 1.78 14.68 -8.92
C ASN A 169 3.10 14.24 -8.30
N THR A 170 4.09 13.92 -9.15
CA THR A 170 5.38 13.47 -8.68
C THR A 170 6.41 14.56 -8.82
N SER A 171 7.07 14.90 -7.74
CA SER A 171 8.25 15.77 -7.73
C SER A 171 9.50 14.92 -7.57
N ILE A 172 10.50 15.18 -8.41
CA ILE A 172 11.76 14.44 -8.43
C ILE A 172 12.89 15.41 -8.13
N SER A 173 13.66 15.11 -7.11
CA SER A 173 14.96 15.72 -6.85
C SER A 173 16.08 14.70 -7.05
N LYS A 174 17.34 15.14 -7.08
CA LYS A 174 18.50 14.25 -7.29
C LYS A 174 18.57 13.06 -6.30
N LYS A 175 17.99 13.20 -5.11
CA LYS A 175 18.06 12.18 -4.05
C LYS A 175 16.72 11.63 -3.58
N ASN A 176 15.63 12.38 -3.79
CA ASN A 176 14.32 12.04 -3.24
C ASN A 176 13.24 12.18 -4.30
N SER A 177 12.20 11.40 -4.18
CA SER A 177 10.94 11.61 -4.87
C SER A 177 9.84 11.77 -3.85
N SER A 178 8.90 12.67 -4.11
CA SER A 178 7.68 12.80 -3.34
C SER A 178 6.48 12.72 -4.27
N VAL A 179 5.38 12.22 -3.76
CA VAL A 179 4.10 12.18 -4.48
C VAL A 179 3.12 13.04 -3.72
N THR A 180 2.55 14.02 -4.40
CA THR A 180 1.49 14.87 -3.87
C THR A 180 0.17 14.45 -4.48
N TYR A 181 -0.76 14.03 -3.64
CA TYR A 181 -2.11 13.65 -4.04
C TYR A 181 -3.03 14.86 -3.93
N TRP A 182 -3.64 15.27 -5.05
CA TRP A 182 -4.67 16.30 -5.02
C TRP A 182 -6.00 15.66 -4.64
N LEU A 183 -6.33 15.68 -3.36
CA LEU A 183 -7.46 14.95 -2.80
C LEU A 183 -8.80 15.48 -3.30
N ASN A 184 -8.90 16.79 -3.65
CA ASN A 184 -10.12 17.34 -4.24
C ASN A 184 -10.51 16.60 -5.52
N LEU A 185 -9.53 16.28 -6.39
CA LEU A 185 -9.76 15.51 -7.59
C LEU A 185 -9.87 14.01 -7.30
N LEU A 186 -8.93 13.46 -6.52
CA LEU A 186 -8.83 12.03 -6.25
C LEU A 186 -10.04 11.49 -5.48
N GLN A 187 -10.58 12.27 -4.53
CA GLN A 187 -11.69 11.88 -3.65
C GLN A 187 -12.98 12.66 -3.93
N ASN A 188 -12.99 13.50 -4.98
CA ASN A 188 -14.13 14.34 -5.33
C ASN A 188 -14.63 15.20 -4.16
N PHE A 189 -13.71 15.85 -3.43
CA PHE A 189 -14.07 16.78 -2.37
C PHE A 189 -14.62 18.08 -2.96
N LYS A 190 -15.84 18.43 -2.58
CA LYS A 190 -16.49 19.71 -2.93
C LYS A 190 -16.22 20.75 -1.84
N ILE A 191 -14.98 21.11 -1.66
CA ILE A 191 -14.55 22.15 -0.71
C ILE A 191 -13.74 23.21 -1.46
N ASN A 192 -13.82 24.46 -0.97
CA ASN A 192 -13.15 25.61 -1.61
C ASN A 192 -11.63 25.66 -1.36
N LYS A 193 -11.11 24.76 -0.55
CA LYS A 193 -9.68 24.67 -0.23
C LYS A 193 -9.05 23.44 -0.87
N ASN A 194 -7.88 23.60 -1.47
CA ASN A 194 -7.13 22.45 -1.99
C ASN A 194 -6.50 21.64 -0.84
N ILE A 195 -6.60 20.32 -0.90
CA ILE A 195 -6.01 19.37 0.02
C ILE A 195 -5.27 18.30 -0.78
#